data_9f4973a9c9a02a072d39b878bf05d3b5
#
_entry.id   9f4973a9c9a02a072d39b878bf05d3b5
#
_cell.length_a   1.000
_cell.length_b   1.000
_cell.length_c   1.000
_cell.angle_alpha   90.00
_cell.angle_beta   90.00
_cell.angle_gamma   90.00
#
_symmetry.space_group_name_H-M   'P 1'
#
loop_
_entity.id
_entity.type
_entity.pdbx_description
1 polymer ?
#
loop_
_entity_poly.entity_id
_entity_poly.type
_entity_poly.pdbx_seq_one_letter_code
_entity_poly.pdbx_strand_id
1 'polypeptide(L)'
;MRLLRGEFTKTMFQKRTYFGWAGLTAIPIIMVLALALSSKKPGPGEGPPFFSQAVHNGMFIPLAAIAALSFFLLPLVASMAGSFPLAGEAEQGTIKTWLVHPVSRGGVLLSKWVVAVFYVVIGMTLVAAAGLAAGGIAFGIHPVALLFGGSVSVAHGLWLTLLAYLIILAATICVVSLAMFFSTLANSSLTAAVGALVVFIVMQILGSFSLFDFLKPYLFTSHTDAWQNLFSRPIVWHPIYTALLTFGVYVVALTGAAWAVFRRKDVLV
;
A
#
# COMPACT_ATOMS: atom_id res chain seq x y z
N MET A 1 -11.44 11.50 20.07
CA MET A 1 -10.01 11.23 20.38
C MET A 1 -9.78 9.94 21.19
N ARG A 2 -10.57 9.61 22.21
CA ARG A 2 -10.40 8.38 23.04
C ARG A 2 -10.51 7.08 22.21
N LEU A 3 -11.47 6.99 21.29
CA LEU A 3 -11.66 5.84 20.39
C LEU A 3 -10.43 5.57 19.51
N LEU A 4 -9.93 6.60 18.81
CA LEU A 4 -8.78 6.46 17.92
C LEU A 4 -7.54 5.99 18.68
N ARG A 5 -7.30 6.54 19.88
CA ARG A 5 -6.18 6.13 20.73
C ARG A 5 -6.31 4.67 21.18
N GLY A 6 -7.53 4.23 21.52
CA GLY A 6 -7.80 2.84 21.91
C GLY A 6 -7.54 1.86 20.75
N GLU A 7 -8.05 2.16 19.56
CA GLU A 7 -7.84 1.34 18.36
C GLU A 7 -6.35 1.29 17.96
N PHE A 8 -5.65 2.43 18.01
CA PHE A 8 -4.22 2.50 17.72
C PHE A 8 -3.41 1.64 18.71
N THR A 9 -3.67 1.80 20.01
CA THR A 9 -3.00 1.00 21.05
C THR A 9 -3.27 -0.49 20.83
N LYS A 10 -4.54 -0.87 20.58
CA LYS A 10 -4.91 -2.27 20.29
C LYS A 10 -4.12 -2.84 19.12
N THR A 11 -3.99 -2.09 18.02
CA THR A 11 -3.27 -2.54 16.83
C THR A 11 -1.77 -2.69 17.10
N MET A 12 -1.18 -1.76 17.87
CA MET A 12 0.25 -1.80 18.21
C MET A 12 0.62 -3.00 19.10
N PHE A 13 -0.26 -3.44 19.99
CA PHE A 13 0.02 -4.59 20.87
C PHE A 13 -0.26 -5.96 20.22
N GLN A 14 -0.73 -6.01 18.97
CA GLN A 14 -0.99 -7.27 18.28
C GLN A 14 0.28 -7.81 17.59
N LYS A 15 0.66 -9.06 17.88
CA LYS A 15 1.83 -9.72 17.26
C LYS A 15 1.75 -9.74 15.73
N ARG A 16 0.57 -9.89 15.15
CA ARG A 16 0.34 -9.87 13.69
C ARG A 16 0.78 -8.56 13.02
N THR A 17 0.71 -7.43 13.73
CA THR A 17 1.18 -6.13 13.26
C THR A 17 2.67 -6.18 12.91
N TYR A 18 3.46 -6.73 13.81
CA TYR A 18 4.91 -6.86 13.62
C TYR A 18 5.28 -7.86 12.53
N PHE A 19 4.52 -8.97 12.39
CA PHE A 19 4.72 -9.92 11.29
C PHE A 19 4.50 -9.27 9.92
N GLY A 20 3.45 -8.46 9.76
CA GLY A 20 3.21 -7.73 8.52
C GLY A 20 4.33 -6.74 8.18
N TRP A 21 4.78 -5.96 9.16
CA TRP A 21 5.89 -5.02 8.98
C TRP A 21 7.21 -5.72 8.74
N ALA A 22 7.51 -6.80 9.46
CA ALA A 22 8.72 -7.60 9.25
C ALA A 22 8.77 -8.19 7.84
N GLY A 23 7.64 -8.74 7.34
CA GLY A 23 7.53 -9.27 5.98
C GLY A 23 7.79 -8.20 4.91
N LEU A 24 7.20 -7.01 5.07
CA LEU A 24 7.44 -5.89 4.15
C LEU A 24 8.90 -5.42 4.20
N THR A 25 9.46 -5.26 5.40
CA THR A 25 10.82 -4.72 5.61
C THR A 25 11.90 -5.72 5.20
N ALA A 26 11.62 -7.01 5.23
CA ALA A 26 12.56 -8.05 4.79
C ALA A 26 12.88 -7.94 3.29
N ILE A 27 11.93 -7.48 2.46
CA ILE A 27 12.11 -7.45 1.00
C ILE A 27 13.28 -6.56 0.56
N PRO A 28 13.39 -5.28 0.94
CA PRO A 28 14.55 -4.46 0.56
C PRO A 28 15.87 -5.03 1.09
N ILE A 29 15.88 -5.65 2.27
CA ILE A 29 17.08 -6.30 2.81
C ILE A 29 17.49 -7.51 1.98
N ILE A 30 16.53 -8.39 1.65
CA ILE A 30 16.75 -9.56 0.79
C ILE A 30 17.24 -9.12 -0.60
N MET A 31 16.65 -8.05 -1.16
CA MET A 31 17.09 -7.50 -2.45
C MET A 31 18.55 -7.05 -2.42
N VAL A 32 18.95 -6.32 -1.38
CA VAL A 32 20.34 -5.88 -1.20
C VAL A 32 21.27 -7.09 -1.08
N LEU A 33 20.92 -8.07 -0.25
CA LEU A 33 21.72 -9.29 -0.09
C LEU A 33 21.84 -10.07 -1.41
N ALA A 34 20.73 -10.22 -2.13
CA ALA A 34 20.73 -10.91 -3.43
C ALA A 34 21.61 -10.20 -4.45
N LEU A 35 21.54 -8.85 -4.52
CA LEU A 35 22.36 -8.06 -5.44
C LEU A 35 23.84 -8.04 -5.06
N ALA A 36 24.16 -7.99 -3.75
CA ALA A 36 25.51 -7.96 -3.25
C ALA A 36 26.23 -9.31 -3.40
N LEU A 37 25.50 -10.42 -3.24
CA LEU A 37 26.04 -11.77 -3.34
C LEU A 37 26.01 -12.34 -4.77
N SER A 38 25.27 -11.72 -5.68
CA SER A 38 25.14 -12.20 -7.06
C SER A 38 26.39 -11.88 -7.87
N SER A 39 26.97 -12.92 -8.50
CA SER A 39 28.07 -12.78 -9.47
C SER A 39 27.59 -12.16 -10.79
N LYS A 40 26.29 -12.30 -11.11
CA LYS A 40 25.66 -11.74 -12.31
C LYS A 40 24.82 -10.53 -11.93
N LYS A 41 25.20 -9.36 -12.44
CA LYS A 41 24.40 -8.14 -12.24
C LYS A 41 23.16 -8.18 -13.14
N PRO A 42 21.98 -7.75 -12.64
CA PRO A 42 20.76 -7.71 -13.44
C PRO A 42 20.93 -6.73 -14.61
N GLY A 43 20.52 -7.18 -15.80
CA GLY A 43 20.48 -6.38 -17.01
C GLY A 43 19.32 -5.39 -17.04
N PRO A 44 19.32 -4.45 -18.00
CA PRO A 44 18.17 -3.55 -18.22
C PRO A 44 16.90 -4.36 -18.50
N GLY A 45 15.82 -4.09 -17.76
CA GLY A 45 14.54 -4.80 -17.90
C GLY A 45 14.42 -6.12 -17.12
N GLU A 46 15.49 -6.58 -16.46
CA GLU A 46 15.41 -7.72 -15.54
C GLU A 46 14.92 -7.27 -14.17
N GLY A 47 13.80 -7.81 -13.70
CA GLY A 47 13.22 -7.53 -12.39
C GLY A 47 12.30 -6.30 -12.35
N PRO A 48 11.94 -5.83 -11.13
CA PRO A 48 11.07 -4.67 -10.96
C PRO A 48 11.73 -3.36 -11.46
N PRO A 49 10.93 -2.30 -11.72
CA PRO A 49 11.46 -1.00 -12.10
C PRO A 49 12.59 -0.55 -11.17
N PHE A 50 13.64 0.05 -11.73
CA PHE A 50 14.86 0.54 -11.05
C PHE A 50 15.77 -0.54 -10.45
N PHE A 51 15.47 -1.83 -10.60
CA PHE A 51 16.27 -2.93 -10.01
C PHE A 51 17.70 -2.99 -10.57
N SER A 52 17.86 -2.86 -11.89
CA SER A 52 19.18 -2.82 -12.53
C SER A 52 20.02 -1.61 -12.12
N GLN A 53 19.39 -0.50 -11.79
CA GLN A 53 20.06 0.73 -11.33
C GLN A 53 20.48 0.66 -9.86
N ALA A 54 19.80 -0.17 -9.08
CA ALA A 54 20.03 -0.34 -7.65
C ALA A 54 21.44 -0.86 -7.34
N VAL A 55 22.06 -1.63 -8.25
CA VAL A 55 23.45 -2.13 -8.10
C VAL A 55 24.49 -1.03 -8.15
N HIS A 56 24.15 0.10 -8.79
CA HIS A 56 25.07 1.22 -8.95
C HIS A 56 24.80 2.37 -7.95
N ASN A 57 23.61 2.37 -7.33
CA ASN A 57 23.21 3.42 -6.40
C ASN A 57 22.13 2.92 -5.44
N GLY A 58 22.45 2.88 -4.14
CA GLY A 58 21.56 2.43 -3.08
C GLY A 58 20.24 3.20 -2.97
N MET A 59 20.16 4.41 -3.52
CA MET A 59 18.94 5.20 -3.56
C MET A 59 17.81 4.55 -4.39
N PHE A 60 18.13 3.63 -5.30
CA PHE A 60 17.12 2.91 -6.07
C PHE A 60 16.54 1.69 -5.35
N ILE A 61 17.18 1.22 -4.27
CA ILE A 61 16.68 0.06 -3.49
C ILE A 61 15.25 0.30 -2.96
N PRO A 62 14.92 1.41 -2.28
CA PRO A 62 13.55 1.62 -1.82
C PRO A 62 12.53 1.69 -2.98
N LEU A 63 12.91 2.26 -4.12
CA LEU A 63 12.03 2.34 -5.30
C LEU A 63 11.79 0.96 -5.92
N ALA A 64 12.84 0.17 -6.11
CA ALA A 64 12.73 -1.20 -6.61
C ALA A 64 11.96 -2.11 -5.63
N ALA A 65 12.20 -1.95 -4.32
CA ALA A 65 11.49 -2.70 -3.30
C ALA A 65 9.98 -2.38 -3.28
N ILE A 66 9.62 -1.09 -3.31
CA ILE A 66 8.19 -0.73 -3.29
C ILE A 66 7.50 -1.12 -4.58
N ALA A 67 8.17 -1.07 -5.74
CA ALA A 67 7.64 -1.57 -7.00
C ALA A 67 7.35 -3.07 -6.94
N ALA A 68 8.30 -3.87 -6.43
CA ALA A 68 8.11 -5.31 -6.23
C ALA A 68 6.98 -5.63 -5.24
N LEU A 69 6.92 -4.90 -4.13
CA LEU A 69 5.91 -5.07 -3.09
C LEU A 69 4.50 -4.71 -3.57
N SER A 70 4.37 -3.69 -4.43
CA SER A 70 3.09 -3.18 -4.93
C SER A 70 2.33 -4.20 -5.77
N PHE A 71 3.03 -5.17 -6.35
CA PHE A 71 2.41 -6.21 -7.16
C PHE A 71 1.50 -7.15 -6.36
N PHE A 72 1.93 -7.60 -5.17
CA PHE A 72 1.19 -8.58 -4.39
C PHE A 72 1.27 -8.37 -2.87
N LEU A 73 2.47 -8.24 -2.30
CA LEU A 73 2.65 -8.30 -0.86
C LEU A 73 2.09 -7.06 -0.15
N LEU A 74 2.24 -5.88 -0.74
CA LEU A 74 1.67 -4.66 -0.19
C LEU A 74 0.13 -4.66 -0.23
N PRO A 75 -0.55 -5.03 -1.35
CA PRO A 75 -1.99 -5.24 -1.37
C PRO A 75 -2.48 -6.33 -0.39
N LEU A 76 -1.73 -7.42 -0.22
CA LEU A 76 -2.04 -8.46 0.76
C LEU A 76 -2.05 -7.89 2.18
N VAL A 77 -0.98 -7.22 2.57
CA VAL A 77 -0.86 -6.60 3.91
C VAL A 77 -1.91 -5.50 4.11
N ALA A 78 -2.19 -4.70 3.08
CA ALA A 78 -3.23 -3.67 3.12
C ALA A 78 -4.64 -4.27 3.26
N SER A 79 -4.93 -5.37 2.55
CA SER A 79 -6.22 -6.07 2.67
C SER A 79 -6.42 -6.66 4.06
N MET A 80 -5.36 -7.20 4.66
CA MET A 80 -5.39 -7.65 6.06
C MET A 80 -5.62 -6.47 7.01
N ALA A 81 -4.92 -5.36 6.84
CA ALA A 81 -5.08 -4.16 7.68
C ALA A 81 -6.51 -3.61 7.65
N GLY A 82 -7.16 -3.59 6.46
CA GLY A 82 -8.53 -3.11 6.31
C GLY A 82 -9.60 -4.11 6.80
N SER A 83 -9.34 -5.41 6.73
CA SER A 83 -10.32 -6.44 7.09
C SER A 83 -10.42 -6.72 8.59
N PHE A 84 -9.29 -6.74 9.31
CA PHE A 84 -9.25 -7.11 10.72
C PHE A 84 -10.08 -6.22 11.66
N PRO A 85 -10.15 -4.89 11.46
CA PRO A 85 -10.78 -4.00 12.45
C PRO A 85 -12.27 -4.26 12.70
N LEU A 86 -13.03 -4.73 11.71
CA LEU A 86 -14.47 -5.01 11.88
C LEU A 86 -14.76 -6.51 11.87
N ALA A 87 -14.41 -7.20 10.80
CA ALA A 87 -14.68 -8.62 10.66
C ALA A 87 -13.93 -9.47 11.70
N GLY A 88 -12.72 -9.05 12.10
CA GLY A 88 -11.98 -9.73 13.17
C GLY A 88 -12.62 -9.57 14.55
N GLU A 89 -13.29 -8.46 14.83
CA GLU A 89 -14.07 -8.28 16.07
C GLU A 89 -15.40 -9.03 16.02
N ALA A 90 -16.02 -9.14 14.82
CA ALA A 90 -17.19 -9.96 14.62
C ALA A 90 -16.88 -11.43 14.91
N GLU A 91 -15.78 -11.94 14.36
CA GLU A 91 -15.28 -13.29 14.53
C GLU A 91 -15.00 -13.63 16.01
N GLN A 92 -14.48 -12.66 16.79
CA GLN A 92 -14.20 -12.80 18.21
C GLN A 92 -15.41 -12.52 19.11
N GLY A 93 -16.57 -12.16 18.57
CA GLY A 93 -17.76 -11.80 19.33
C GLY A 93 -17.65 -10.50 20.15
N THR A 94 -16.58 -9.73 19.94
CA THR A 94 -16.29 -8.51 20.72
C THR A 94 -17.02 -7.27 20.22
N ILE A 95 -17.73 -7.36 19.07
CA ILE A 95 -18.54 -6.23 18.55
C ILE A 95 -19.59 -5.77 19.56
N LYS A 96 -20.15 -6.68 20.39
CA LYS A 96 -21.18 -6.35 21.38
C LYS A 96 -20.69 -5.37 22.45
N THR A 97 -19.39 -5.32 22.74
CA THR A 97 -18.81 -4.41 23.73
C THR A 97 -18.84 -2.94 23.33
N TRP A 98 -18.92 -2.63 22.02
CA TRP A 98 -19.01 -1.26 21.51
C TRP A 98 -20.42 -0.68 21.63
N LEU A 99 -21.46 -1.53 21.63
CA LEU A 99 -22.85 -1.11 21.70
C LEU A 99 -23.27 -0.61 23.10
N VAL A 100 -22.48 -0.93 24.11
CA VAL A 100 -22.69 -0.48 25.50
C VAL A 100 -22.25 1.00 25.69
N HIS A 101 -21.44 1.54 24.77
CA HIS A 101 -20.96 2.90 24.85
C HIS A 101 -21.73 3.80 23.85
N PRO A 102 -22.08 5.05 24.21
CA PRO A 102 -22.79 5.97 23.32
C PRO A 102 -21.86 6.52 22.21
N VAL A 103 -21.50 5.68 21.24
CA VAL A 103 -20.57 6.03 20.15
C VAL A 103 -21.28 5.87 18.81
N SER A 104 -21.14 6.87 17.93
CA SER A 104 -21.72 6.79 16.59
C SER A 104 -21.04 5.68 15.76
N ARG A 105 -21.84 4.87 15.05
CA ARG A 105 -21.34 3.81 14.16
C ARG A 105 -20.32 4.35 13.12
N GLY A 106 -20.57 5.54 12.57
CA GLY A 106 -19.65 6.21 11.66
C GLY A 106 -18.31 6.58 12.29
N GLY A 107 -18.32 7.05 13.55
CA GLY A 107 -17.08 7.35 14.29
C GLY A 107 -16.23 6.10 14.54
N VAL A 108 -16.87 4.96 14.82
CA VAL A 108 -16.18 3.67 14.97
C VAL A 108 -15.55 3.25 13.66
N LEU A 109 -16.31 3.25 12.54
CA LEU A 109 -15.79 2.88 11.22
C LEU A 109 -14.60 3.76 10.82
N LEU A 110 -14.74 5.09 10.97
CA LEU A 110 -13.71 6.05 10.62
C LEU A 110 -12.44 5.85 11.46
N SER A 111 -12.58 5.63 12.77
CA SER A 111 -11.42 5.40 13.64
C SER A 111 -10.65 4.14 13.25
N LYS A 112 -11.36 3.07 12.91
CA LYS A 112 -10.77 1.82 12.44
C LYS A 112 -10.10 1.96 11.08
N TRP A 113 -10.72 2.68 10.15
CA TRP A 113 -10.14 2.98 8.85
C TRP A 113 -8.86 3.81 8.98
N VAL A 114 -8.87 4.86 9.79
CA VAL A 114 -7.68 5.70 10.04
C VAL A 114 -6.54 4.86 10.62
N VAL A 115 -6.80 3.98 11.58
CA VAL A 115 -5.77 3.12 12.17
C VAL A 115 -5.22 2.12 11.13
N ALA A 116 -6.06 1.56 10.25
CA ALA A 116 -5.62 0.70 9.17
C ALA A 116 -4.72 1.45 8.16
N VAL A 117 -5.05 2.70 7.84
CA VAL A 117 -4.20 3.57 7.01
C VAL A 117 -2.86 3.84 7.71
N PHE A 118 -2.87 4.19 9.00
CA PHE A 118 -1.62 4.39 9.76
C PHE A 118 -0.74 3.14 9.80
N TYR A 119 -1.33 1.96 9.91
CA TYR A 119 -0.59 0.70 9.85
C TYR A 119 0.20 0.57 8.55
N VAL A 120 -0.42 0.88 7.41
CA VAL A 120 0.23 0.85 6.09
C VAL A 120 1.29 1.94 5.97
N VAL A 121 1.00 3.16 6.43
CA VAL A 121 1.97 4.27 6.44
C VAL A 121 3.25 3.89 7.17
N ILE A 122 3.14 3.31 8.37
CA ILE A 122 4.29 2.84 9.15
C ILE A 122 5.04 1.75 8.37
N GLY A 123 4.33 0.75 7.84
CA GLY A 123 4.94 -0.33 7.05
C GLY A 123 5.74 0.19 5.86
N MET A 124 5.17 1.10 5.07
CA MET A 124 5.85 1.71 3.93
C MET A 124 7.05 2.57 4.35
N THR A 125 6.93 3.31 5.46
CA THR A 125 8.06 4.08 6.01
C THR A 125 9.21 3.18 6.44
N LEU A 126 8.91 2.02 7.04
CA LEU A 126 9.92 1.02 7.39
C LEU A 126 10.60 0.43 6.16
N VAL A 127 9.84 0.15 5.08
CA VAL A 127 10.41 -0.30 3.78
C VAL A 127 11.35 0.75 3.21
N ALA A 128 10.94 2.03 3.20
CA ALA A 128 11.77 3.12 2.72
C ALA A 128 13.07 3.26 3.53
N ALA A 129 12.94 3.27 4.87
CA ALA A 129 14.08 3.40 5.77
C ALA A 129 15.06 2.21 5.65
N ALA A 130 14.54 0.98 5.63
CA ALA A 130 15.35 -0.22 5.46
C ALA A 130 16.03 -0.26 4.08
N GLY A 131 15.31 0.12 3.02
CA GLY A 131 15.85 0.19 1.67
C GLY A 131 16.95 1.22 1.52
N LEU A 132 16.76 2.44 2.08
CA LEU A 132 17.79 3.48 2.08
C LEU A 132 19.01 3.09 2.92
N ALA A 133 18.78 2.52 4.11
CA ALA A 133 19.87 2.12 5.00
C ALA A 133 20.68 0.96 4.39
N ALA A 134 20.04 -0.14 4.02
CA ALA A 134 20.72 -1.30 3.45
C ALA A 134 21.35 -0.98 2.09
N GLY A 135 20.64 -0.25 1.22
CA GLY A 135 21.15 0.17 -0.09
C GLY A 135 22.31 1.13 0.04
N GLY A 136 22.23 2.11 0.95
CA GLY A 136 23.30 3.08 1.21
C GLY A 136 24.57 2.43 1.74
N ILE A 137 24.44 1.43 2.62
CA ILE A 137 25.59 0.68 3.17
C ILE A 137 26.23 -0.18 2.08
N ALA A 138 25.44 -0.88 1.25
CA ALA A 138 25.97 -1.84 0.28
C ALA A 138 26.48 -1.18 -1.02
N PHE A 139 25.81 -0.15 -1.54
CA PHE A 139 26.04 0.43 -2.86
C PHE A 139 26.36 1.92 -2.85
N GLY A 140 26.40 2.53 -1.66
CA GLY A 140 26.58 3.97 -1.52
C GLY A 140 25.37 4.80 -1.95
N ILE A 141 25.43 6.09 -1.67
CA ILE A 141 24.40 7.06 -2.06
C ILE A 141 25.02 8.04 -3.07
N HIS A 142 24.54 8.00 -4.28
CA HIS A 142 25.02 8.81 -5.40
C HIS A 142 23.89 9.63 -6.03
N PRO A 143 24.18 10.67 -6.83
CA PRO A 143 23.18 11.38 -7.62
C PRO A 143 22.33 10.39 -8.44
N VAL A 144 21.02 10.63 -8.47
CA VAL A 144 20.05 9.73 -9.12
C VAL A 144 20.07 9.97 -10.62
N ALA A 145 20.40 8.94 -11.39
CA ALA A 145 20.23 8.93 -12.84
C ALA A 145 18.74 8.87 -13.20
N LEU A 146 18.30 9.71 -14.12
CA LEU A 146 16.92 9.73 -14.61
C LEU A 146 16.76 8.83 -15.84
N LEU A 147 15.53 8.33 -16.08
CA LEU A 147 15.22 7.36 -17.14
C LEU A 147 15.56 7.86 -18.56
N PHE A 148 15.48 9.18 -18.80
CA PHE A 148 15.72 9.78 -20.12
C PHE A 148 16.95 10.69 -20.16
N GLY A 149 17.99 10.38 -19.34
CA GLY A 149 19.24 11.09 -19.31
C GLY A 149 19.30 12.24 -18.28
N GLY A 150 20.53 12.55 -17.86
CA GLY A 150 20.81 13.49 -16.78
C GLY A 150 20.78 12.85 -15.39
N SER A 151 21.31 13.60 -14.42
CA SER A 151 21.29 13.22 -13.02
C SER A 151 20.70 14.35 -12.17
N VAL A 152 20.11 13.99 -11.04
CA VAL A 152 19.61 14.93 -10.04
C VAL A 152 20.37 14.75 -8.73
N SER A 153 20.47 15.82 -7.96
CA SER A 153 21.12 15.76 -6.66
C SER A 153 20.47 14.74 -5.72
N VAL A 154 21.20 14.25 -4.76
CA VAL A 154 20.72 13.30 -3.74
C VAL A 154 19.46 13.83 -3.05
N ALA A 155 19.44 15.10 -2.65
CA ALA A 155 18.27 15.72 -2.01
C ALA A 155 17.03 15.71 -2.91
N HIS A 156 17.20 16.01 -4.20
CA HIS A 156 16.09 15.95 -5.16
C HIS A 156 15.63 14.51 -5.41
N GLY A 157 16.56 13.56 -5.45
CA GLY A 157 16.24 12.13 -5.56
C GLY A 157 15.44 11.60 -4.36
N LEU A 158 15.79 12.01 -3.13
CA LEU A 158 15.03 11.69 -1.92
C LEU A 158 13.61 12.29 -1.98
N TRP A 159 13.48 13.53 -2.48
CA TRP A 159 12.19 14.17 -2.66
C TRP A 159 11.30 13.41 -3.66
N LEU A 160 11.86 13.00 -4.82
CA LEU A 160 11.15 12.19 -5.80
C LEU A 160 10.74 10.82 -5.22
N THR A 161 11.62 10.20 -4.43
CA THR A 161 11.32 8.94 -3.74
C THR A 161 10.15 9.13 -2.76
N LEU A 162 10.15 10.19 -1.97
CA LEU A 162 9.04 10.51 -1.07
C LEU A 162 7.72 10.69 -1.84
N LEU A 163 7.73 11.44 -2.93
CA LEU A 163 6.54 11.63 -3.79
C LEU A 163 6.06 10.30 -4.37
N ALA A 164 6.96 9.43 -4.84
CA ALA A 164 6.62 8.11 -5.33
C ALA A 164 5.92 7.27 -4.25
N TYR A 165 6.45 7.27 -3.02
CA TYR A 165 5.84 6.59 -1.88
C TYR A 165 4.46 7.16 -1.53
N LEU A 166 4.25 8.47 -1.62
CA LEU A 166 2.94 9.09 -1.39
C LEU A 166 1.90 8.68 -2.44
N ILE A 167 2.30 8.57 -3.71
CA ILE A 167 1.39 8.11 -4.79
C ILE A 167 1.02 6.63 -4.57
N ILE A 168 2.00 5.78 -4.27
CA ILE A 168 1.75 4.36 -4.00
C ILE A 168 0.94 4.18 -2.71
N LEU A 169 1.14 5.03 -1.71
CA LEU A 169 0.33 5.04 -0.49
C LEU A 169 -1.14 5.34 -0.83
N ALA A 170 -1.42 6.32 -1.69
CA ALA A 170 -2.78 6.64 -2.12
C ALA A 170 -3.45 5.44 -2.81
N ALA A 171 -2.74 4.72 -3.70
CA ALA A 171 -3.20 3.47 -4.29
C ALA A 171 -3.46 2.38 -3.23
N THR A 172 -2.56 2.26 -2.24
CA THR A 172 -2.68 1.26 -1.17
C THR A 172 -3.87 1.55 -0.25
N ILE A 173 -4.20 2.84 -0.02
CA ILE A 173 -5.39 3.25 0.73
C ILE A 173 -6.68 2.80 0.01
N CYS A 174 -6.70 2.71 -1.34
CA CYS A 174 -7.83 2.12 -2.06
C CYS A 174 -8.02 0.65 -1.66
N VAL A 175 -6.94 -0.12 -1.56
CA VAL A 175 -7.00 -1.53 -1.12
C VAL A 175 -7.47 -1.65 0.32
N VAL A 176 -6.98 -0.79 1.23
CA VAL A 176 -7.46 -0.73 2.63
C VAL A 176 -8.96 -0.44 2.67
N SER A 177 -9.43 0.52 1.86
CA SER A 177 -10.85 0.89 1.79
C SER A 177 -11.72 -0.22 1.22
N LEU A 178 -11.21 -0.93 0.20
CA LEU A 178 -11.85 -2.11 -0.38
C LEU A 178 -11.98 -3.23 0.67
N ALA A 179 -10.90 -3.52 1.40
CA ALA A 179 -10.91 -4.52 2.46
C ALA A 179 -11.83 -4.13 3.63
N MET A 180 -11.88 -2.85 3.98
CA MET A 180 -12.81 -2.34 4.98
C MET A 180 -14.27 -2.51 4.54
N PHE A 181 -14.58 -2.27 3.25
CA PHE A 181 -15.90 -2.53 2.69
C PHE A 181 -16.28 -4.01 2.82
N PHE A 182 -15.40 -4.93 2.39
CA PHE A 182 -15.63 -6.37 2.56
C PHE A 182 -15.74 -6.78 4.04
N SER A 183 -15.02 -6.11 4.92
CA SER A 183 -15.09 -6.33 6.37
C SER A 183 -16.47 -5.99 6.97
N THR A 184 -17.23 -5.09 6.34
CA THR A 184 -18.62 -4.82 6.75
C THR A 184 -19.60 -5.91 6.31
N LEU A 185 -19.27 -6.65 5.25
CA LEU A 185 -20.11 -7.71 4.68
C LEU A 185 -19.82 -9.08 5.31
N ALA A 186 -18.55 -9.37 5.55
CA ALA A 186 -18.09 -10.67 6.02
C ALA A 186 -18.20 -10.81 7.55
N ASN A 187 -18.25 -12.07 8.00
CA ASN A 187 -18.23 -12.43 9.43
C ASN A 187 -16.83 -12.95 9.88
N SER A 188 -15.90 -13.12 8.93
CA SER A 188 -14.52 -13.53 9.19
C SER A 188 -13.55 -12.55 8.55
N SER A 189 -12.51 -12.22 9.29
CA SER A 189 -11.44 -11.32 8.84
C SER A 189 -10.69 -11.87 7.62
N LEU A 190 -10.48 -13.19 7.59
CA LEU A 190 -9.83 -13.86 6.46
C LEU A 190 -10.67 -13.78 5.19
N THR A 191 -11.98 -14.03 5.28
CA THR A 191 -12.90 -13.93 4.14
C THR A 191 -12.92 -12.53 3.57
N ALA A 192 -12.94 -11.50 4.43
CA ALA A 192 -12.91 -10.10 3.99
C ALA A 192 -11.58 -9.74 3.29
N ALA A 193 -10.44 -10.18 3.85
CA ALA A 193 -9.13 -9.94 3.28
C ALA A 193 -8.98 -10.61 1.91
N VAL A 194 -9.35 -11.89 1.82
CA VAL A 194 -9.29 -12.66 0.56
C VAL A 194 -10.22 -12.05 -0.48
N GLY A 195 -11.44 -11.67 -0.11
CA GLY A 195 -12.38 -11.02 -1.03
C GLY A 195 -11.82 -9.73 -1.63
N ALA A 196 -11.22 -8.88 -0.82
CA ALA A 196 -10.57 -7.65 -1.28
C ALA A 196 -9.37 -7.94 -2.20
N LEU A 197 -8.54 -8.92 -1.82
CA LEU A 197 -7.36 -9.30 -2.61
C LEU A 197 -7.76 -9.90 -3.95
N VAL A 198 -8.79 -10.75 -3.99
CA VAL A 198 -9.32 -11.32 -5.24
C VAL A 198 -9.82 -10.22 -6.17
N VAL A 199 -10.60 -9.26 -5.67
CA VAL A 199 -11.05 -8.12 -6.49
C VAL A 199 -9.86 -7.31 -7.01
N PHE A 200 -8.86 -7.05 -6.16
CA PHE A 200 -7.63 -6.37 -6.58
C PHE A 200 -6.92 -7.13 -7.71
N ILE A 201 -6.71 -8.45 -7.56
CA ILE A 201 -6.05 -9.28 -8.57
C ILE A 201 -6.87 -9.32 -9.87
N VAL A 202 -8.19 -9.47 -9.78
CA VAL A 202 -9.07 -9.43 -10.96
C VAL A 202 -8.93 -8.09 -11.69
N MET A 203 -8.91 -6.98 -10.99
CA MET A 203 -8.68 -5.66 -11.59
C MET A 203 -7.30 -5.55 -12.26
N GLN A 204 -6.25 -6.11 -11.65
CA GLN A 204 -4.90 -6.17 -12.25
C GLN A 204 -4.91 -6.98 -13.55
N ILE A 205 -5.55 -8.14 -13.55
CA ILE A 205 -5.68 -9.01 -14.72
C ILE A 205 -6.44 -8.29 -15.83
N LEU A 206 -7.59 -7.70 -15.53
CA LEU A 206 -8.39 -6.95 -16.52
C LEU A 206 -7.60 -5.79 -17.14
N GLY A 207 -6.81 -5.08 -16.33
CA GLY A 207 -5.93 -4.01 -16.80
C GLY A 207 -4.77 -4.49 -17.70
N SER A 208 -4.40 -5.77 -17.64
CA SER A 208 -3.30 -6.33 -18.43
C SER A 208 -3.70 -6.74 -19.84
N PHE A 209 -5.00 -6.99 -20.10
CA PHE A 209 -5.48 -7.42 -21.41
C PHE A 209 -5.95 -6.24 -22.28
N SER A 210 -5.48 -6.19 -23.52
CA SER A 210 -5.90 -5.17 -24.49
C SER A 210 -7.40 -5.22 -24.84
N LEU A 211 -8.03 -6.40 -24.70
CA LEU A 211 -9.48 -6.56 -24.90
C LEU A 211 -10.31 -5.67 -23.98
N PHE A 212 -9.77 -5.32 -22.80
CA PHE A 212 -10.44 -4.51 -21.77
C PHE A 212 -9.88 -3.09 -21.67
N ASP A 213 -9.24 -2.56 -22.73
CA ASP A 213 -8.66 -1.22 -22.73
C ASP A 213 -9.67 -0.12 -22.37
N PHE A 214 -10.95 -0.31 -22.70
CA PHE A 214 -12.04 0.60 -22.32
C PHE A 214 -12.27 0.69 -20.79
N LEU A 215 -11.86 -0.33 -20.02
CA LEU A 215 -11.96 -0.35 -18.55
C LEU A 215 -10.74 0.28 -17.87
N LYS A 216 -9.56 0.29 -18.51
CA LYS A 216 -8.31 0.77 -17.92
C LYS A 216 -8.40 2.15 -17.26
N PRO A 217 -9.07 3.17 -17.86
CA PRO A 217 -9.19 4.48 -17.23
C PRO A 217 -9.94 4.48 -15.90
N TYR A 218 -10.81 3.49 -15.69
CA TYR A 218 -11.65 3.36 -14.49
C TYR A 218 -11.01 2.47 -13.42
N LEU A 219 -10.09 1.58 -13.78
CA LEU A 219 -9.44 0.67 -12.84
C LEU A 219 -8.32 1.41 -12.08
N PHE A 220 -8.44 1.53 -10.75
CA PHE A 220 -7.38 2.15 -9.96
C PHE A 220 -6.05 1.38 -10.08
N THR A 221 -6.10 0.06 -10.30
CA THR A 221 -4.91 -0.78 -10.49
C THR A 221 -4.11 -0.43 -11.73
N SER A 222 -4.75 0.10 -12.78
CA SER A 222 -4.06 0.54 -14.01
C SER A 222 -3.24 1.84 -13.81
N HIS A 223 -3.47 2.53 -12.71
CA HIS A 223 -2.79 3.78 -12.38
C HIS A 223 -1.71 3.62 -11.30
N THR A 224 -1.49 2.40 -10.79
CA THR A 224 -0.52 2.16 -9.70
C THR A 224 0.91 2.51 -10.07
N ASP A 225 1.27 2.45 -11.36
CA ASP A 225 2.60 2.76 -11.87
C ASP A 225 2.81 4.23 -12.23
N ALA A 226 1.80 5.09 -12.03
CA ALA A 226 1.87 6.52 -12.37
C ALA A 226 3.05 7.27 -11.70
N TRP A 227 3.51 6.79 -10.53
CA TRP A 227 4.67 7.33 -9.83
C TRP A 227 5.97 7.27 -10.63
N GLN A 228 6.11 6.35 -11.59
CA GLN A 228 7.30 6.23 -12.45
C GLN A 228 7.49 7.47 -13.33
N ASN A 229 6.42 8.19 -13.66
CA ASN A 229 6.45 9.43 -14.43
C ASN A 229 7.17 10.58 -13.70
N LEU A 230 7.39 10.48 -12.38
CA LEU A 230 8.20 11.43 -11.62
C LEU A 230 9.67 11.41 -12.05
N PHE A 231 10.15 10.29 -12.57
CA PHE A 231 11.55 10.08 -12.99
C PHE A 231 11.77 10.37 -14.48
N SER A 232 10.75 10.93 -15.18
CA SER A 232 10.84 11.41 -16.56
C SER A 232 11.29 12.86 -16.62
N ARG A 233 11.94 13.26 -17.73
CA ARG A 233 12.22 14.67 -18.01
C ARG A 233 11.67 15.07 -19.39
N PRO A 234 10.75 16.03 -19.44
CA PRO A 234 10.06 16.69 -18.30
C PRO A 234 9.16 15.71 -17.53
N ILE A 235 8.88 16.01 -16.25
CA ILE A 235 7.92 15.22 -15.45
C ILE A 235 6.55 15.26 -16.13
N VAL A 236 5.97 14.07 -16.35
CA VAL A 236 4.64 13.95 -16.96
C VAL A 236 3.59 13.94 -15.87
N TRP A 237 3.01 15.11 -15.59
CA TRP A 237 2.07 15.28 -14.48
C TRP A 237 0.67 14.70 -14.74
N HIS A 238 0.23 14.67 -16.00
CA HIS A 238 -1.12 14.23 -16.35
C HIS A 238 -1.48 12.84 -15.82
N PRO A 239 -0.64 11.77 -16.01
CA PRO A 239 -0.93 10.45 -15.45
C PRO A 239 -0.99 10.46 -13.91
N ILE A 240 -0.18 11.30 -13.26
CA ILE A 240 -0.13 11.41 -11.78
C ILE A 240 -1.43 12.01 -11.24
N TYR A 241 -1.91 13.12 -11.84
CA TYR A 241 -3.18 13.73 -11.42
C TYR A 241 -4.37 12.80 -11.68
N THR A 242 -4.40 12.12 -12.82
CA THR A 242 -5.44 11.14 -13.14
C THR A 242 -5.44 10.00 -12.12
N ALA A 243 -4.26 9.48 -11.77
CA ALA A 243 -4.11 8.45 -10.75
C ALA A 243 -4.67 8.91 -9.40
N LEU A 244 -4.21 10.07 -8.90
CA LEU A 244 -4.65 10.60 -7.59
C LEU A 244 -6.16 10.87 -7.54
N LEU A 245 -6.74 11.36 -8.64
CA LEU A 245 -8.18 11.57 -8.76
C LEU A 245 -8.94 10.24 -8.70
N THR A 246 -8.50 9.25 -9.47
CA THR A 246 -9.08 7.90 -9.47
C THR A 246 -8.99 7.28 -8.07
N PHE A 247 -7.84 7.35 -7.42
CA PHE A 247 -7.66 6.85 -6.05
C PHE A 247 -8.61 7.56 -5.07
N GLY A 248 -8.73 8.88 -5.14
CA GLY A 248 -9.66 9.66 -4.31
C GLY A 248 -11.11 9.22 -4.48
N VAL A 249 -11.56 9.02 -5.72
CA VAL A 249 -12.91 8.54 -6.02
C VAL A 249 -13.16 7.15 -5.41
N TYR A 250 -12.20 6.21 -5.57
CA TYR A 250 -12.32 4.88 -4.99
C TYR A 250 -12.38 4.90 -3.46
N VAL A 251 -11.52 5.66 -2.82
CA VAL A 251 -11.50 5.78 -1.35
C VAL A 251 -12.83 6.31 -0.84
N VAL A 252 -13.35 7.39 -1.44
CA VAL A 252 -14.63 7.98 -1.02
C VAL A 252 -15.80 7.03 -1.29
N ALA A 253 -15.85 6.41 -2.46
CA ALA A 253 -16.92 5.48 -2.83
C ALA A 253 -16.94 4.25 -1.91
N LEU A 254 -15.77 3.62 -1.69
CA LEU A 254 -15.68 2.40 -0.88
C LEU A 254 -15.91 2.65 0.61
N THR A 255 -15.36 3.73 1.16
CA THR A 255 -15.61 4.10 2.55
C THR A 255 -17.05 4.54 2.78
N GLY A 256 -17.64 5.26 1.82
CA GLY A 256 -19.07 5.62 1.82
C GLY A 256 -19.97 4.39 1.75
N ALA A 257 -19.67 3.43 0.88
CA ALA A 257 -20.37 2.15 0.79
C ALA A 257 -20.24 1.33 2.08
N ALA A 258 -19.01 1.24 2.65
CA ALA A 258 -18.77 0.59 3.92
C ALA A 258 -19.61 1.21 5.05
N TRP A 259 -19.67 2.55 5.10
CA TRP A 259 -20.49 3.28 6.08
C TRP A 259 -21.99 2.99 5.90
N ALA A 260 -22.50 3.01 4.66
CA ALA A 260 -23.90 2.75 4.36
C ALA A 260 -24.33 1.33 4.77
N VAL A 261 -23.50 0.33 4.49
CA VAL A 261 -23.73 -1.06 4.90
C VAL A 261 -23.66 -1.20 6.42
N PHE A 262 -22.59 -0.67 7.05
CA PHE A 262 -22.38 -0.79 8.50
C PHE A 262 -23.50 -0.09 9.31
N ARG A 263 -24.07 1.00 8.79
CA ARG A 263 -25.21 1.69 9.41
C ARG A 263 -26.47 0.82 9.46
N ARG A 264 -26.69 -0.02 8.43
CA ARG A 264 -27.89 -0.88 8.29
C ARG A 264 -27.72 -2.26 8.91
N LYS A 265 -26.47 -2.68 9.22
CA LYS A 265 -26.21 -4.01 9.75
C LYS A 265 -26.75 -4.13 11.18
N ASP A 266 -27.70 -5.03 11.41
CA ASP A 266 -28.16 -5.39 12.75
C ASP A 266 -27.06 -6.21 13.44
N VAL A 267 -26.58 -5.69 14.56
CA VAL A 267 -25.48 -6.29 15.34
C VAL A 267 -26.02 -7.15 16.49
N LEU A 268 -27.32 -7.39 16.50
CA LEU A 268 -28.02 -8.06 17.62
C LEU A 268 -28.22 -9.58 17.41
N VAL A 269 -27.71 -10.18 16.34
CA VAL A 269 -27.83 -11.63 16.12
C VAL A 269 -26.54 -12.35 16.44
#